data_0822e46cb29043bb028232e3f48357d5
#
_entry.id   0822e46cb29043bb028232e3f48357d5
#
_cell.length_a   1.000
_cell.length_b   1.000
_cell.length_c   1.000
_cell.angle_alpha   90.00
_cell.angle_beta   90.00
_cell.angle_gamma   90.00
#
_symmetry.space_group_name_H-M   'P 1'
#
loop_
_entity.id
_entity.type
_entity.pdbx_description
1 polymer ?
#
loop_
_entity_poly.entity_id
_entity_poly.type
_entity_poly.pdbx_seq_one_letter_code
_entity_poly.pdbx_strand_id
1 'polypeptide(L)'
;FNISPAIPSLGSLTDVEQAIDTIQIVRGNPLLKTYQQFTNSLSYSYSKKQFNANLSVRHQYYDSPIMESIFVEDGKLILKDENQRSFQSLNAELMVGINGATLFGLKDFLTLYASGGYTRSWSEGLTYSHTYDEFYYSVMAQLQYKGFSLLGQFRKVQNNFFGETIKKNENQTAFMAMYAKQNFQAGIGVLFPFTNNYKVGKERISEVAPFRSETFVKETGQMLILRVGYTFEFGRKHKAGNKGLNNSDTDSGIIDMQR
;
A
#
# COMPACT_ATOMS: atom_id res chain seq x y z
N PHE A 1 -12.01 -2.33 -14.45
CA PHE A 1 -12.84 -1.14 -14.19
C PHE A 1 -13.70 -1.37 -12.96
N ASN A 2 -13.71 -0.40 -12.05
CA ASN A 2 -14.53 -0.42 -10.84
C ASN A 2 -15.13 0.96 -10.61
N ILE A 3 -16.41 1.00 -10.18
CA ILE A 3 -17.10 2.21 -9.72
C ILE A 3 -17.54 1.95 -8.29
N SER A 4 -17.24 2.86 -7.39
CA SER A 4 -17.69 2.77 -5.99
C SER A 4 -18.13 4.14 -5.48
N PRO A 5 -19.27 4.21 -4.76
CA PRO A 5 -19.68 5.43 -4.08
C PRO A 5 -18.82 5.64 -2.83
N ALA A 6 -18.52 6.89 -2.54
CA ALA A 6 -17.94 7.31 -1.28
C ALA A 6 -18.92 8.26 -0.56
N ILE A 7 -19.26 7.91 0.67
CA ILE A 7 -20.21 8.67 1.50
C ILE A 7 -19.46 9.57 2.46
N PRO A 8 -20.03 10.75 2.81
CA PRO A 8 -19.48 11.61 3.84
C PRO A 8 -19.38 10.89 5.19
N SER A 9 -18.38 11.24 5.99
CA SER A 9 -18.31 10.79 7.37
C SER A 9 -19.40 11.49 8.21
N LEU A 10 -19.91 10.81 9.25
CA LEU A 10 -20.88 11.45 10.17
C LEU A 10 -20.29 12.68 10.85
N GLY A 11 -18.99 12.68 11.14
CA GLY A 11 -18.31 13.83 11.74
C GLY A 11 -18.30 15.06 10.83
N SER A 12 -18.15 14.86 9.53
CA SER A 12 -18.15 15.95 8.54
C SER A 12 -19.55 16.52 8.26
N LEU A 13 -20.61 15.73 8.53
CA LEU A 13 -22.02 16.11 8.31
C LEU A 13 -22.63 16.91 9.47
N THR A 14 -21.89 17.16 10.55
CA THR A 14 -22.39 17.96 11.68
C THR A 14 -22.44 19.42 11.31
N ASP A 15 -23.33 20.18 11.97
CA ASP A 15 -23.37 21.64 11.90
C ASP A 15 -22.64 22.26 13.12
N VAL A 16 -21.54 21.64 13.54
CA VAL A 16 -20.80 22.04 14.72
C VAL A 16 -19.51 22.73 14.30
N GLU A 17 -19.24 23.86 14.93
CA GLU A 17 -17.96 24.54 14.87
C GLU A 17 -17.09 24.12 16.06
N GLN A 18 -15.86 23.71 15.78
CA GLN A 18 -14.88 23.35 16.78
C GLN A 18 -13.63 24.23 16.63
N ALA A 19 -13.33 25.04 17.61
CA ALA A 19 -12.07 25.77 17.66
C ALA A 19 -10.93 24.78 17.91
N ILE A 20 -9.94 24.77 17.02
CA ILE A 20 -8.67 24.06 17.24
C ILE A 20 -7.75 24.91 18.10
N ASP A 21 -7.70 26.19 17.81
CA ASP A 21 -6.95 27.21 18.53
C ASP A 21 -7.63 28.59 18.42
N THR A 22 -6.93 29.66 18.77
CA THR A 22 -7.49 31.04 18.76
C THR A 22 -7.81 31.57 17.37
N ILE A 23 -7.22 30.99 16.32
CA ILE A 23 -7.32 31.45 14.93
C ILE A 23 -7.85 30.41 13.97
N GLN A 24 -8.01 29.14 14.37
CA GLN A 24 -8.45 28.07 13.51
C GLN A 24 -9.75 27.41 14.01
N ILE A 25 -10.70 27.31 13.11
CA ILE A 25 -12.01 26.66 13.35
C ILE A 25 -12.20 25.56 12.34
N VAL A 26 -12.57 24.37 12.79
CA VAL A 26 -13.14 23.31 11.95
C VAL A 26 -14.65 23.47 11.96
N ARG A 27 -15.23 23.58 10.80
CA ARG A 27 -16.68 23.68 10.60
C ARG A 27 -17.19 22.46 9.86
N GLY A 28 -18.21 21.80 10.38
CA GLY A 28 -18.90 20.73 9.68
C GLY A 28 -19.72 21.24 8.49
N ASN A 29 -20.17 20.32 7.64
CA ASN A 29 -20.96 20.65 6.45
C ASN A 29 -22.08 19.61 6.23
N PRO A 30 -23.31 19.90 6.72
CA PRO A 30 -24.44 18.98 6.53
C PRO A 30 -24.90 18.86 5.07
N LEU A 31 -24.41 19.71 4.17
CA LEU A 31 -24.75 19.69 2.74
C LEU A 31 -23.86 18.80 1.89
N LEU A 32 -22.93 18.08 2.48
CA LEU A 32 -22.05 17.15 1.78
C LEU A 32 -22.85 16.07 1.07
N LYS A 33 -22.44 15.78 -0.17
CA LYS A 33 -23.04 14.76 -1.02
C LYS A 33 -22.09 13.58 -1.23
N THR A 34 -22.67 12.41 -1.40
CA THR A 34 -21.97 11.23 -1.87
C THR A 34 -21.36 11.51 -3.25
N TYR A 35 -20.15 11.00 -3.48
CA TYR A 35 -19.46 11.12 -4.75
C TYR A 35 -19.06 9.76 -5.32
N GLN A 36 -18.71 9.73 -6.61
CA GLN A 36 -18.32 8.52 -7.31
C GLN A 36 -16.78 8.43 -7.47
N GLN A 37 -16.27 7.23 -7.27
CA GLN A 37 -14.87 6.90 -7.52
C GLN A 37 -14.79 5.91 -8.68
N PHE A 38 -14.08 6.28 -9.73
CA PHE A 38 -13.83 5.45 -10.91
C PHE A 38 -12.38 4.97 -10.87
N THR A 39 -12.18 3.66 -10.95
CA THR A 39 -10.83 3.07 -10.99
C THR A 39 -10.68 2.21 -12.22
N ASN A 40 -9.72 2.54 -13.06
CA ASN A 40 -9.27 1.74 -14.19
C ASN A 40 -7.91 1.13 -13.86
N SER A 41 -7.74 -0.15 -14.10
CA SER A 41 -6.47 -0.83 -13.87
C SER A 41 -6.15 -1.72 -15.07
N LEU A 42 -4.91 -1.62 -15.54
CA LEU A 42 -4.33 -2.50 -16.54
C LEU A 42 -3.08 -3.13 -15.94
N SER A 43 -2.94 -4.43 -16.05
CA SER A 43 -1.73 -5.12 -15.62
C SER A 43 -1.28 -6.11 -16.69
N TYR A 44 0.04 -6.18 -16.89
CA TYR A 44 0.67 -7.15 -17.74
C TYR A 44 1.76 -7.89 -16.97
N SER A 45 1.68 -9.21 -16.94
CA SER A 45 2.63 -10.05 -16.23
C SER A 45 3.36 -10.94 -17.23
N TYR A 46 4.67 -10.99 -17.11
CA TYR A 46 5.52 -11.88 -17.86
C TYR A 46 6.35 -12.75 -16.91
N SER A 47 6.37 -14.05 -17.14
CA SER A 47 7.16 -14.98 -16.34
C SER A 47 7.85 -15.99 -17.26
N LYS A 48 9.16 -16.14 -17.09
CA LYS A 48 9.97 -17.11 -17.81
C LYS A 48 11.06 -17.68 -16.91
N LYS A 49 10.99 -18.96 -16.59
CA LYS A 49 11.90 -19.62 -15.65
C LYS A 49 11.90 -18.88 -14.29
N GLN A 50 13.05 -18.35 -13.90
CA GLN A 50 13.25 -17.62 -12.64
C GLN A 50 12.94 -16.12 -12.74
N PHE A 51 12.83 -15.60 -13.95
CA PHE A 51 12.52 -14.19 -14.22
C PHE A 51 11.03 -13.94 -14.23
N ASN A 52 10.61 -12.86 -13.59
CA ASN A 52 9.26 -12.32 -13.65
C ASN A 52 9.29 -10.80 -13.81
N ALA A 53 8.31 -10.27 -14.51
CA ALA A 53 8.09 -8.84 -14.63
C ALA A 53 6.58 -8.57 -14.56
N ASN A 54 6.20 -7.49 -13.93
CA ASN A 54 4.83 -7.03 -13.86
C ASN A 54 4.79 -5.53 -14.09
N LEU A 55 4.03 -5.13 -15.10
CA LEU A 55 3.70 -3.72 -15.37
C LEU A 55 2.26 -3.50 -14.95
N SER A 56 2.01 -2.50 -14.11
CA SER A 56 0.67 -2.08 -13.74
C SER A 56 0.48 -0.59 -13.99
N VAL A 57 -0.67 -0.25 -14.55
CA VAL A 57 -1.11 1.13 -14.73
C VAL A 57 -2.47 1.27 -14.10
N ARG A 58 -2.64 2.25 -13.22
CA ARG A 58 -3.89 2.54 -12.53
C ARG A 58 -4.24 4.00 -12.71
N HIS A 59 -5.45 4.25 -13.18
CA HIS A 59 -6.05 5.58 -13.24
C HIS A 59 -7.24 5.62 -12.29
N GLN A 60 -7.27 6.63 -11.43
CA GLN A 60 -8.38 6.91 -10.52
C GLN A 60 -8.93 8.30 -10.85
N TYR A 61 -10.25 8.38 -10.90
CA TYR A 61 -10.98 9.64 -11.06
C TYR A 61 -12.08 9.70 -10.02
N TYR A 62 -12.13 10.77 -9.27
CA TYR A 62 -13.14 11.05 -8.27
C TYR A 62 -13.95 12.26 -8.75
N ASP A 63 -15.25 12.06 -8.93
CA ASP A 63 -16.17 13.08 -9.35
C ASP A 63 -16.77 13.79 -8.12
N SER A 64 -16.53 15.06 -7.98
CA SER A 64 -16.98 15.89 -6.85
C SER A 64 -16.53 15.34 -5.47
N PRO A 65 -15.25 14.97 -5.28
CA PRO A 65 -14.77 14.40 -4.03
C PRO A 65 -14.90 15.38 -2.87
N ILE A 66 -15.08 14.83 -1.68
CA ILE A 66 -15.04 15.63 -0.45
C ILE A 66 -13.59 15.90 -0.10
N MET A 67 -13.18 17.16 -0.15
CA MET A 67 -11.84 17.63 0.21
C MET A 67 -11.94 18.86 1.09
N GLU A 68 -10.90 19.11 1.90
CA GLU A 68 -10.84 20.24 2.81
C GLU A 68 -10.75 21.56 2.02
N SER A 69 -11.67 22.47 2.26
CA SER A 69 -11.62 23.89 1.87
C SER A 69 -11.08 24.73 3.00
N ILE A 70 -10.26 25.73 2.67
CA ILE A 70 -9.68 26.63 3.67
C ILE A 70 -9.88 28.05 3.19
N PHE A 71 -10.50 28.85 4.05
CA PHE A 71 -10.75 30.26 3.78
C PHE A 71 -10.69 31.10 5.05
N VAL A 72 -10.62 32.40 4.90
CA VAL A 72 -10.59 33.35 6.02
C VAL A 72 -11.97 33.96 6.18
N GLU A 73 -12.52 33.92 7.38
CA GLU A 73 -13.78 34.55 7.78
C GLU A 73 -13.59 35.20 9.16
N ASP A 74 -13.93 36.46 9.30
CA ASP A 74 -13.79 37.25 10.53
C ASP A 74 -12.37 37.16 11.19
N GLY A 75 -11.32 37.13 10.35
CA GLY A 75 -9.95 37.06 10.80
C GLY A 75 -9.51 35.66 11.32
N LYS A 76 -10.36 34.65 11.15
CA LYS A 76 -10.06 33.24 11.49
C LYS A 76 -9.94 32.39 10.25
N LEU A 77 -9.12 31.36 10.33
CA LEU A 77 -9.02 30.30 9.32
C LEU A 77 -10.14 29.28 9.54
N ILE A 78 -10.99 29.13 8.57
CA ILE A 78 -12.05 28.13 8.58
C ILE A 78 -11.61 26.93 7.74
N LEU A 79 -11.60 25.76 8.35
CA LEU A 79 -11.36 24.46 7.69
C LEU A 79 -12.71 23.77 7.57
N LYS A 80 -13.12 23.47 6.37
CA LYS A 80 -14.43 22.88 6.09
C LYS A 80 -14.34 21.85 4.98
N ASP A 81 -14.92 20.67 5.19
CA ASP A 81 -15.06 19.69 4.12
C ASP A 81 -16.11 20.12 3.13
N GLU A 82 -15.80 20.12 1.83
CA GLU A 82 -16.70 20.48 0.75
C GLU A 82 -16.56 19.51 -0.43
N ASN A 83 -17.65 19.32 -1.19
CA ASN A 83 -17.56 18.65 -2.47
C ASN A 83 -16.78 19.55 -3.44
N GLN A 84 -15.58 19.15 -3.80
CA GLN A 84 -14.68 19.87 -4.71
C GLN A 84 -14.95 19.44 -6.16
N ARG A 85 -14.22 19.98 -7.15
CA ARG A 85 -14.51 19.68 -8.56
C ARG A 85 -14.12 18.25 -8.94
N SER A 86 -12.85 17.90 -8.78
CA SER A 86 -12.35 16.55 -9.11
C SER A 86 -11.02 16.26 -8.47
N PHE A 87 -10.73 14.98 -8.37
CA PHE A 87 -9.38 14.49 -8.08
C PHE A 87 -9.06 13.36 -9.07
N GLN A 88 -7.86 13.40 -9.65
CA GLN A 88 -7.38 12.35 -10.54
C GLN A 88 -6.00 11.89 -10.12
N SER A 89 -5.70 10.62 -10.37
CA SER A 89 -4.37 10.08 -10.16
C SER A 89 -4.06 9.03 -11.22
N LEU A 90 -2.91 9.16 -11.87
CA LEU A 90 -2.35 8.17 -12.77
C LEU A 90 -1.08 7.60 -12.15
N ASN A 91 -1.08 6.31 -11.89
CA ASN A 91 0.06 5.58 -11.36
C ASN A 91 0.51 4.54 -12.36
N ALA A 92 1.81 4.48 -12.64
CA ALA A 92 2.43 3.43 -13.43
C ALA A 92 3.58 2.82 -12.63
N GLU A 93 3.61 1.50 -12.49
CA GLU A 93 4.65 0.77 -11.75
C GLU A 93 5.14 -0.43 -12.56
N LEU A 94 6.45 -0.57 -12.63
CA LEU A 94 7.13 -1.74 -13.16
C LEU A 94 7.85 -2.46 -12.01
N MET A 95 7.54 -3.73 -11.85
CA MET A 95 8.26 -4.64 -10.95
C MET A 95 8.99 -5.69 -11.79
N VAL A 96 10.23 -5.96 -11.48
CA VAL A 96 11.04 -7.04 -12.05
C VAL A 96 11.64 -7.88 -10.95
N GLY A 97 11.78 -9.18 -11.19
CA GLY A 97 12.30 -10.10 -10.20
C GLY A 97 12.99 -11.30 -10.80
N ILE A 98 13.90 -11.85 -10.02
CA ILE A 98 14.57 -13.14 -10.25
C ILE A 98 14.39 -13.98 -8.99
N ASN A 99 13.72 -15.12 -9.13
CA ASN A 99 13.46 -16.04 -8.03
C ASN A 99 14.42 -17.22 -8.06
N GLY A 100 15.10 -17.49 -6.96
CA GLY A 100 15.90 -18.71 -6.78
C GLY A 100 17.00 -18.87 -7.81
N ALA A 101 17.69 -17.79 -8.19
CA ALA A 101 18.79 -17.88 -9.13
C ALA A 101 19.94 -18.72 -8.57
N THR A 102 20.53 -19.52 -9.43
CA THR A 102 21.75 -20.27 -9.11
C THR A 102 22.95 -19.33 -9.23
N LEU A 103 23.68 -19.18 -8.13
CA LEU A 103 24.86 -18.33 -8.06
C LEU A 103 25.98 -19.10 -7.36
N PHE A 104 27.21 -19.02 -7.84
CA PHE A 104 28.38 -19.78 -7.31
C PHE A 104 28.15 -21.30 -7.19
N GLY A 105 27.35 -21.90 -8.10
CA GLY A 105 26.98 -23.30 -8.05
C GLY A 105 25.92 -23.67 -7.01
N LEU A 106 25.42 -22.70 -6.24
CA LEU A 106 24.36 -22.88 -5.25
C LEU A 106 23.01 -22.66 -5.91
N LYS A 107 22.16 -23.69 -5.91
CA LYS A 107 20.79 -23.63 -6.44
C LYS A 107 19.90 -22.83 -5.49
N ASP A 108 18.96 -22.09 -6.05
CA ASP A 108 17.95 -21.31 -5.33
C ASP A 108 18.55 -20.31 -4.31
N PHE A 109 19.79 -19.86 -4.61
CA PHE A 109 20.58 -19.06 -3.67
C PHE A 109 20.13 -17.60 -3.60
N LEU A 110 19.80 -16.98 -4.74
CA LEU A 110 19.49 -15.55 -4.83
C LEU A 110 18.05 -15.29 -5.30
N THR A 111 17.33 -14.52 -4.54
CA THR A 111 16.08 -13.87 -4.97
C THR A 111 16.28 -12.37 -4.97
N LEU A 112 15.94 -11.71 -6.08
CA LEU A 112 16.09 -10.26 -6.24
C LEU A 112 14.79 -9.69 -6.83
N TYR A 113 14.29 -8.63 -6.21
CA TYR A 113 13.16 -7.84 -6.72
C TYR A 113 13.53 -6.37 -6.76
N ALA A 114 13.15 -5.72 -7.83
CA ALA A 114 13.21 -4.27 -7.95
C ALA A 114 11.87 -3.76 -8.52
N SER A 115 11.36 -2.68 -7.97
CA SER A 115 10.22 -1.97 -8.54
C SER A 115 10.50 -0.49 -8.63
N GLY A 116 9.90 0.16 -9.60
CA GLY A 116 9.89 1.60 -9.77
C GLY A 116 8.54 2.04 -10.28
N GLY A 117 8.01 3.09 -9.69
CA GLY A 117 6.73 3.64 -10.07
C GLY A 117 6.73 5.17 -10.08
N TYR A 118 5.84 5.70 -10.88
CA TYR A 118 5.59 7.12 -11.00
C TYR A 118 4.11 7.38 -10.84
N THR A 119 3.80 8.39 -10.05
CA THR A 119 2.42 8.85 -9.84
C THR A 119 2.33 10.31 -10.21
N ARG A 120 1.33 10.65 -10.99
CA ARG A 120 0.90 12.02 -11.23
C ARG A 120 -0.53 12.19 -10.77
N SER A 121 -0.78 13.20 -9.94
CA SER A 121 -2.09 13.47 -9.38
C SER A 121 -2.48 14.92 -9.69
N TRP A 122 -3.76 15.12 -9.99
CA TRP A 122 -4.38 16.42 -10.22
C TRP A 122 -5.50 16.60 -9.21
N SER A 123 -5.49 17.70 -8.50
CA SER A 123 -6.49 18.05 -7.50
C SER A 123 -7.12 19.39 -7.88
N GLU A 124 -8.38 19.35 -8.29
CA GLU A 124 -9.16 20.51 -8.71
C GLU A 124 -10.19 20.84 -7.65
N GLY A 125 -9.91 21.89 -6.90
CA GLY A 125 -10.85 22.45 -5.94
C GLY A 125 -11.79 23.48 -6.55
N LEU A 126 -12.65 24.08 -5.73
CA LEU A 126 -13.49 25.22 -6.12
C LEU A 126 -12.65 26.47 -6.36
N THR A 127 -11.57 26.64 -5.61
CA THR A 127 -10.70 27.82 -5.58
C THR A 127 -9.24 27.55 -5.90
N TYR A 128 -8.84 26.29 -6.08
CA TYR A 128 -7.44 25.90 -6.33
C TYR A 128 -7.33 24.85 -7.42
N SER A 129 -6.14 24.72 -8.00
CA SER A 129 -5.74 23.66 -8.93
C SER A 129 -4.28 23.29 -8.66
N HIS A 130 -4.04 22.06 -8.28
CA HIS A 130 -2.71 21.55 -7.97
C HIS A 130 -2.38 20.27 -8.73
N THR A 131 -1.12 20.16 -9.14
CA THR A 131 -0.55 18.94 -9.69
C THR A 131 0.59 18.47 -8.80
N TYR A 132 0.63 17.18 -8.50
CA TYR A 132 1.67 16.56 -7.70
C TYR A 132 2.24 15.35 -8.42
N ASP A 133 3.56 15.36 -8.60
CA ASP A 133 4.32 14.32 -9.25
C ASP A 133 5.24 13.63 -8.25
N GLU A 134 5.28 12.31 -8.29
CA GLU A 134 6.15 11.55 -7.41
C GLU A 134 6.71 10.30 -8.09
N PHE A 135 8.01 10.06 -7.85
CA PHE A 135 8.70 8.83 -8.20
C PHE A 135 9.03 8.05 -6.92
N TYR A 136 8.70 6.77 -6.90
CA TYR A 136 9.00 5.85 -5.81
C TYR A 136 9.64 4.57 -6.34
N TYR A 137 10.36 3.87 -5.49
CA TYR A 137 11.02 2.62 -5.87
C TYR A 137 11.32 1.73 -4.67
N SER A 138 11.51 0.45 -4.94
CA SER A 138 11.98 -0.51 -3.95
C SER A 138 12.98 -1.50 -4.55
N VAL A 139 13.89 -1.96 -3.72
CA VAL A 139 14.81 -3.06 -4.03
C VAL A 139 14.83 -4.01 -2.85
N MET A 140 14.71 -5.30 -3.13
CA MET A 140 14.82 -6.38 -2.14
C MET A 140 15.75 -7.45 -2.68
N ALA A 141 16.70 -7.87 -1.87
CA ALA A 141 17.59 -9.00 -2.15
C ALA A 141 17.51 -10.01 -1.00
N GLN A 142 17.40 -11.28 -1.33
CA GLN A 142 17.41 -12.38 -0.37
C GLN A 142 18.41 -13.44 -0.83
N LEU A 143 19.31 -13.82 0.06
CA LEU A 143 20.24 -14.92 -0.10
C LEU A 143 19.78 -16.09 0.77
N GLN A 144 19.80 -17.30 0.23
CA GLN A 144 19.38 -18.52 0.94
C GLN A 144 20.44 -19.62 0.82
N TYR A 145 20.85 -20.18 1.96
CA TYR A 145 21.80 -21.29 1.98
C TYR A 145 21.63 -22.17 3.21
N LYS A 146 21.35 -23.46 2.99
CA LYS A 146 21.30 -24.50 4.06
C LYS A 146 20.48 -24.08 5.30
N GLY A 147 19.31 -23.48 5.09
CA GLY A 147 18.44 -23.00 6.16
C GLY A 147 18.75 -21.58 6.64
N PHE A 148 19.86 -20.97 6.26
CA PHE A 148 20.12 -19.56 6.46
C PHE A 148 19.46 -18.73 5.37
N SER A 149 18.92 -17.58 5.76
CA SER A 149 18.38 -16.57 4.86
C SER A 149 18.83 -15.18 5.32
N LEU A 150 19.41 -14.42 4.39
CA LEU A 150 19.75 -13.01 4.59
C LEU A 150 18.86 -12.19 3.67
N LEU A 151 18.15 -11.22 4.21
CA LEU A 151 17.29 -10.31 3.47
C LEU A 151 17.75 -8.88 3.69
N GLY A 152 17.85 -8.15 2.59
CA GLY A 152 18.02 -6.70 2.58
C GLY A 152 16.93 -6.05 1.74
N GLN A 153 16.32 -4.99 2.27
CA GLN A 153 15.28 -4.23 1.58
C GLN A 153 15.52 -2.74 1.74
N PHE A 154 15.34 -2.03 0.65
CA PHE A 154 15.22 -0.58 0.63
C PHE A 154 13.98 -0.17 -0.15
N ARG A 155 13.21 0.79 0.39
CA ARG A 155 12.02 1.32 -0.27
C ARG A 155 11.91 2.82 -0.05
N LYS A 156 11.89 3.59 -1.13
CA LYS A 156 11.38 4.96 -1.12
C LYS A 156 9.85 4.88 -1.16
N VAL A 157 9.22 5.19 -0.02
CA VAL A 157 7.77 5.09 0.14
C VAL A 157 7.09 6.23 -0.60
N GLN A 158 6.00 5.91 -1.31
CA GLN A 158 5.16 6.90 -1.94
C GLN A 158 4.46 7.77 -0.89
N ASN A 159 4.47 9.08 -1.10
CA ASN A 159 3.66 10.02 -0.32
C ASN A 159 2.21 9.97 -0.79
N ASN A 160 1.31 10.42 0.06
CA ASN A 160 -0.12 10.48 -0.28
C ASN A 160 -0.53 11.94 -0.46
N PHE A 161 -0.90 12.29 -1.69
CA PHE A 161 -1.45 13.61 -2.04
C PHE A 161 -2.95 13.52 -2.26
N PHE A 162 -3.71 14.40 -1.60
CA PHE A 162 -5.16 14.52 -1.78
C PHE A 162 -5.62 15.92 -1.35
N GLY A 163 -6.44 16.56 -2.16
CA GLY A 163 -6.83 17.96 -1.98
C GLY A 163 -5.61 18.87 -2.10
N GLU A 164 -5.33 19.62 -1.06
CA GLU A 164 -4.15 20.47 -0.92
C GLU A 164 -3.12 19.88 0.07
N THR A 165 -3.29 18.60 0.47
CA THR A 165 -2.48 17.98 1.52
C THR A 165 -1.60 16.86 0.97
N ILE A 166 -0.30 16.92 1.30
CA ILE A 166 0.68 15.87 1.07
C ILE A 166 1.03 15.24 2.43
N LYS A 167 0.77 13.93 2.58
CA LYS A 167 1.25 13.14 3.72
C LYS A 167 2.55 12.45 3.32
N LYS A 168 3.64 12.81 4.00
CA LYS A 168 4.99 12.29 3.73
C LYS A 168 5.32 11.14 4.66
N ASN A 169 5.88 10.09 4.10
CA ASN A 169 6.29 8.90 4.83
C ASN A 169 7.82 8.75 4.82
N GLU A 170 8.37 8.16 5.87
CA GLU A 170 9.79 7.83 5.95
C GLU A 170 10.14 6.68 5.00
N ASN A 171 11.32 6.75 4.39
CA ASN A 171 11.84 5.65 3.58
C ASN A 171 12.12 4.44 4.46
N GLN A 172 11.89 3.26 3.92
CA GLN A 172 12.02 2.00 4.66
C GLN A 172 13.31 1.29 4.27
N THR A 173 14.11 0.95 5.26
CA THR A 173 15.27 0.09 5.11
C THR A 173 15.19 -1.02 6.15
N ALA A 174 15.43 -2.25 5.72
CA ALA A 174 15.41 -3.42 6.61
C ALA A 174 16.51 -4.39 6.23
N PHE A 175 17.16 -4.97 7.24
CA PHE A 175 18.03 -6.13 7.08
C PHE A 175 17.58 -7.20 8.07
N MET A 176 17.59 -8.45 7.62
CA MET A 176 17.19 -9.59 8.45
C MET A 176 18.05 -10.79 8.14
N ALA A 177 18.53 -11.46 9.18
CA ALA A 177 19.18 -12.76 9.11
C ALA A 177 18.28 -13.77 9.83
N MET A 178 17.99 -14.89 9.17
CA MET A 178 17.15 -15.95 9.72
C MET A 178 17.82 -17.29 9.52
N TYR A 179 17.58 -18.18 10.45
CA TYR A 179 17.92 -19.59 10.35
C TYR A 179 16.67 -20.42 10.62
N ALA A 180 16.37 -21.36 9.72
CA ALA A 180 15.26 -22.29 9.88
C ALA A 180 15.74 -23.70 9.59
N LYS A 181 15.44 -24.64 10.50
CA LYS A 181 15.75 -26.06 10.34
C LYS A 181 14.66 -26.89 11.02
N GLN A 182 14.01 -27.76 10.23
CA GLN A 182 12.89 -28.55 10.72
C GLN A 182 11.82 -27.68 11.41
N ASN A 183 11.61 -27.88 12.69
CA ASN A 183 10.59 -27.21 13.48
C ASN A 183 11.10 -25.95 14.20
N PHE A 184 12.40 -25.63 14.09
CA PHE A 184 13.03 -24.49 14.75
C PHE A 184 13.30 -23.35 13.76
N GLN A 185 13.03 -22.12 14.18
CA GLN A 185 13.43 -20.92 13.48
C GLN A 185 13.93 -19.86 14.46
N ALA A 186 14.99 -19.17 14.08
CA ALA A 186 15.49 -18.02 14.80
C ALA A 186 15.92 -16.93 13.82
N GLY A 187 15.80 -15.68 14.22
CA GLY A 187 16.22 -14.58 13.38
C GLY A 187 16.48 -13.31 14.16
N ILE A 188 17.32 -12.49 13.57
CA ILE A 188 17.61 -11.13 14.00
C ILE A 188 17.41 -10.20 12.83
N GLY A 189 16.79 -9.06 13.07
CA GLY A 189 16.57 -8.04 12.06
C GLY A 189 16.75 -6.65 12.61
N VAL A 190 17.04 -5.71 11.72
CA VAL A 190 17.08 -4.29 12.02
C VAL A 190 16.21 -3.55 11.02
N LEU A 191 15.29 -2.72 11.52
CA LEU A 191 14.49 -1.81 10.72
C LEU A 191 15.03 -0.39 10.89
N PHE A 192 15.00 0.37 9.82
CA PHE A 192 15.46 1.77 9.79
C PHE A 192 16.89 1.97 10.35
N PRO A 193 17.90 1.12 9.98
CA PRO A 193 19.22 1.18 10.59
C PRO A 193 19.94 2.51 10.39
N PHE A 194 19.55 3.28 9.38
CA PHE A 194 20.14 4.56 9.01
C PHE A 194 19.27 5.76 9.43
N THR A 195 18.15 5.52 10.12
CA THR A 195 17.21 6.56 10.53
C THR A 195 17.25 6.74 12.05
N ASN A 196 17.81 7.83 12.53
CA ASN A 196 17.88 8.11 13.97
C ASN A 196 16.50 8.41 14.57
N ASN A 197 15.67 9.15 13.83
CA ASN A 197 14.31 9.48 14.21
C ASN A 197 13.39 9.16 13.03
N TYR A 198 12.45 8.25 13.22
CA TYR A 198 11.43 7.99 12.22
C TYR A 198 10.58 9.25 12.04
N LYS A 199 10.40 9.68 10.80
CA LYS A 199 9.73 10.92 10.48
C LYS A 199 8.50 10.70 9.62
N VAL A 200 7.37 11.27 10.05
CA VAL A 200 6.19 11.45 9.22
C VAL A 200 5.89 12.93 9.07
N GLY A 201 5.47 13.34 7.90
CA GLY A 201 5.20 14.74 7.61
C GLY A 201 3.79 14.96 7.06
N LYS A 202 3.24 16.13 7.33
CA LYS A 202 2.06 16.65 6.67
C LYS A 202 2.41 18.04 6.12
N GLU A 203 2.20 18.24 4.83
CA GLU A 203 2.40 19.51 4.17
C GLU A 203 1.10 19.91 3.48
N ARG A 204 0.69 21.14 3.67
CA ARG A 204 -0.43 21.75 2.97
C ARG A 204 0.13 22.80 2.03
N ILE A 205 -0.22 22.66 0.75
CA ILE A 205 0.26 23.53 -0.34
C ILE A 205 -0.74 24.63 -0.69
N SER A 206 -1.72 24.85 0.18
CA SER A 206 -2.72 25.93 0.05
C SER A 206 -2.06 27.31 0.00
N GLU A 207 -2.56 28.18 -0.88
CA GLU A 207 -2.14 29.59 -0.93
C GLU A 207 -2.66 30.39 0.27
N VAL A 208 -3.80 29.99 0.83
CA VAL A 208 -4.45 30.70 1.95
C VAL A 208 -3.78 30.38 3.28
N ALA A 209 -3.44 29.12 3.51
CA ALA A 209 -2.89 28.65 4.78
C ALA A 209 -1.82 27.56 4.56
N PRO A 210 -0.66 27.92 3.99
CA PRO A 210 0.43 26.95 3.84
C PRO A 210 0.88 26.46 5.21
N PHE A 211 1.12 25.15 5.31
CA PHE A 211 1.45 24.52 6.58
C PHE A 211 2.38 23.35 6.36
N ARG A 212 3.37 23.19 7.23
CA ARG A 212 4.23 22.03 7.27
C ARG A 212 4.43 21.56 8.70
N SER A 213 4.16 20.30 8.95
CA SER A 213 4.38 19.62 10.22
C SER A 213 5.24 18.40 10.00
N GLU A 214 6.18 18.16 10.89
CA GLU A 214 6.99 16.95 10.93
C GLU A 214 6.91 16.37 12.34
N THR A 215 6.51 15.08 12.41
CA THR A 215 6.47 14.34 13.66
C THR A 215 7.60 13.32 13.67
N PHE A 216 8.41 13.39 14.71
CA PHE A 216 9.54 12.49 14.91
C PHE A 216 9.19 11.46 15.99
N VAL A 217 9.40 10.19 15.66
CA VAL A 217 9.16 9.06 16.58
C VAL A 217 10.49 8.36 16.79
N LYS A 218 11.18 8.70 17.88
CA LYS A 218 12.52 8.19 18.18
C LYS A 218 12.52 6.68 18.38
N GLU A 219 11.49 6.17 19.02
CA GLU A 219 11.33 4.74 19.33
C GLU A 219 11.18 3.85 18.09
N THR A 220 10.77 4.43 16.97
CA THR A 220 10.61 3.71 15.68
C THR A 220 11.90 3.74 14.84
N GLY A 221 12.86 4.62 15.17
CA GLY A 221 14.16 4.62 14.53
C GLY A 221 15.06 3.49 15.02
N GLN A 222 15.83 2.87 14.13
CA GLN A 222 16.85 1.84 14.48
C GLN A 222 16.29 0.68 15.32
N MET A 223 15.13 0.13 14.95
CA MET A 223 14.51 -0.97 15.71
C MET A 223 15.25 -2.28 15.49
N LEU A 224 15.61 -2.95 16.58
CA LEU A 224 16.11 -4.32 16.59
C LEU A 224 14.94 -5.30 16.80
N ILE A 225 14.87 -6.33 15.95
CA ILE A 225 13.87 -7.38 16.04
C ILE A 225 14.57 -8.71 16.29
N LEU A 226 14.13 -9.41 17.32
CA LEU A 226 14.52 -10.80 17.60
C LEU A 226 13.29 -11.69 17.40
N ARG A 227 13.47 -12.79 16.70
CA ARG A 227 12.43 -13.80 16.48
C ARG A 227 12.98 -15.18 16.83
N VAL A 228 12.25 -15.91 17.67
CA VAL A 228 12.49 -17.33 17.94
C VAL A 228 11.16 -18.05 17.84
N GLY A 229 11.12 -19.16 17.13
CA GLY A 229 9.92 -19.96 16.96
C GLY A 229 10.25 -21.45 16.95
N TYR A 230 9.37 -22.23 17.53
CA TYR A 230 9.41 -23.68 17.46
C TYR A 230 7.99 -24.21 17.19
N THR A 231 7.87 -25.06 16.19
CA THR A 231 6.59 -25.69 15.84
C THR A 231 6.50 -27.06 16.47
N PHE A 232 5.59 -27.25 17.41
CA PHE A 232 5.32 -28.56 17.99
C PHE A 232 4.36 -29.33 17.11
N GLU A 233 4.77 -30.51 16.64
CA GLU A 233 3.90 -31.44 15.92
C GLU A 233 3.48 -32.56 16.87
N PHE A 234 2.18 -32.63 17.18
CA PHE A 234 1.60 -33.70 18.00
C PHE A 234 0.68 -34.58 17.14
N GLY A 235 0.75 -35.88 17.30
CA GLY A 235 -0.17 -36.84 16.70
C GLY A 235 0.42 -37.62 15.53
N ARG A 236 -0.33 -38.64 15.06
CA ARG A 236 0.05 -39.47 13.92
C ARG A 236 -0.07 -38.64 12.64
N LYS A 237 0.99 -38.62 11.82
CA LYS A 237 0.94 -38.07 10.47
C LYS A 237 -0.02 -38.92 9.63
N HIS A 238 -1.26 -38.46 9.48
CA HIS A 238 -2.16 -39.06 8.49
C HIS A 238 -1.73 -38.55 7.10
N LYS A 239 -1.21 -39.45 6.29
CA LYS A 239 -1.18 -39.19 4.86
C LYS A 239 -2.63 -39.05 4.44
N ALA A 240 -3.06 -37.88 4.03
CA ALA A 240 -4.31 -37.71 3.30
C ALA A 240 -4.21 -38.63 2.09
N GLY A 241 -4.94 -39.75 2.11
CA GLY A 241 -5.03 -40.63 0.94
C GLY A 241 -5.65 -39.77 -0.17
N ASN A 242 -4.94 -39.69 -1.30
CA ASN A 242 -5.56 -39.20 -2.51
C ASN A 242 -6.74 -40.13 -2.77
N LYS A 243 -7.94 -39.78 -2.32
CA LYS A 243 -9.18 -40.34 -2.85
C LYS A 243 -9.32 -39.81 -4.27
N GLY A 244 -8.66 -40.45 -5.22
CA GLY A 244 -9.04 -40.35 -6.60
C GLY A 244 -10.46 -40.94 -6.67
N LEU A 245 -11.46 -40.09 -6.75
CA LEU A 245 -12.78 -40.49 -7.19
C LEU A 245 -12.61 -40.93 -8.65
N ASN A 246 -12.46 -42.25 -8.84
CA ASN A 246 -12.50 -42.82 -10.16
C ASN A 246 -14.00 -42.89 -10.57
N ASN A 247 -14.52 -41.78 -11.06
CA ASN A 247 -15.86 -41.70 -11.68
C ASN A 247 -15.76 -42.22 -13.11
N SER A 248 -15.46 -43.50 -13.25
CA SER A 248 -15.62 -44.22 -14.53
C SER A 248 -17.00 -44.92 -14.66
N ASP A 249 -18.03 -44.36 -14.02
CA ASP A 249 -19.41 -44.76 -14.33
C ASP A 249 -19.79 -44.17 -15.69
N THR A 250 -19.54 -44.94 -16.72
CA THR A 250 -20.00 -44.69 -18.09
C THR A 250 -21.40 -45.23 -18.34
N ASP A 251 -22.11 -45.67 -17.29
CA ASP A 251 -23.50 -46.08 -17.42
C ASP A 251 -24.41 -44.86 -17.47
N SER A 252 -24.92 -44.57 -18.66
CA SER A 252 -25.77 -43.41 -18.94
C SER A 252 -27.18 -43.51 -18.34
N GLY A 253 -27.52 -44.57 -17.60
CA GLY A 253 -28.79 -44.69 -16.89
C GLY A 253 -30.08 -44.55 -17.76
N ILE A 254 -29.95 -44.63 -19.10
CA ILE A 254 -31.07 -44.55 -20.01
C ILE A 254 -31.60 -45.96 -20.18
N ILE A 255 -32.76 -46.25 -19.60
CA ILE A 255 -33.54 -47.46 -19.86
C ILE A 255 -34.01 -47.38 -21.31
N ASP A 256 -33.46 -48.26 -22.16
CA ASP A 256 -33.89 -48.46 -23.54
C ASP A 256 -35.27 -49.13 -23.52
N MET A 257 -36.35 -48.37 -23.66
CA MET A 257 -37.67 -48.89 -23.90
C MET A 257 -37.80 -49.25 -25.38
N GLN A 258 -37.38 -50.45 -25.74
CA GLN A 258 -37.78 -51.01 -27.01
C GLN A 258 -39.28 -51.34 -26.99
N ARG A 259 -40.00 -50.70 -27.91
CA ARG A 259 -41.12 -51.25 -28.65
C ARG A 259 -41.08 -50.75 -30.06
#